data_04fc698667644893dec7dd77b064fdba
#
_entry.id   04fc698667644893dec7dd77b064fdba
#
_cell.length_a   1.000
_cell.length_b   1.000
_cell.length_c   1.000
_cell.angle_alpha   90.00
_cell.angle_beta   90.00
_cell.angle_gamma   90.00
#
_symmetry.space_group_name_H-M   'P 1'
#
loop_
_entity.id
_entity.type
_entity.pdbx_description
1 polymer ?
#
loop_
_entity_poly.entity_id
_entity_poly.type
_entity_poly.pdbx_seq_one_letter_code
_entity_poly.pdbx_strand_id
1 'polypeptide(L)'
;MLTYAFKELTQNNYERIAGEEFEDIHNLFAEILYLGISCQLKQGLHKAYVLHEEVLPTLKGKLNMPATFKERIAHRAKLCCEYDDFSENNIFNQILKTAVQYLLTNKEVKNEKRNKLRNLMLFFQGIDTVPVQQIRWSAIRYDQSTRTYHMLHSLCMFLFDNQLLSTQSGHVKAPMFSDSQMNMLFQRFVLAYH
;
A
#
# COMPACT_ATOMS: atom_id res chain seq x y z
N MET A 1 -13.84 15.09 -12.24
CA MET A 1 -12.50 15.60 -11.96
C MET A 1 -11.53 14.54 -11.43
N LEU A 2 -11.88 13.62 -10.54
CA LEU A 2 -11.09 12.40 -10.23
C LEU A 2 -10.77 11.56 -11.48
N THR A 3 -11.50 11.79 -12.52
CA THR A 3 -11.46 11.14 -13.82
C THR A 3 -10.15 11.34 -14.59
N TYR A 4 -9.45 12.44 -14.45
CA TYR A 4 -8.16 12.66 -15.15
C TYR A 4 -6.99 11.89 -14.54
N ALA A 5 -7.04 11.63 -13.24
CA ALA A 5 -6.02 10.90 -12.51
C ALA A 5 -5.98 9.40 -12.85
N PHE A 6 -7.03 8.89 -13.50
CA PHE A 6 -7.20 7.49 -13.88
C PHE A 6 -6.95 7.18 -15.36
N LYS A 7 -6.26 8.05 -16.08
CA LYS A 7 -5.92 7.81 -17.50
C LYS A 7 -5.22 6.48 -17.76
N GLU A 8 -4.58 5.90 -16.73
CA GLU A 8 -3.94 4.58 -16.81
C GLU A 8 -4.85 3.42 -16.39
N LEU A 9 -5.96 3.68 -15.74
CA LEU A 9 -7.04 2.72 -15.66
C LEU A 9 -7.72 2.68 -17.02
N THR A 10 -7.97 1.50 -17.55
CA THR A 10 -8.63 1.35 -18.86
C THR A 10 -9.87 2.22 -18.93
N GLN A 11 -10.17 2.79 -20.08
CA GLN A 11 -11.29 3.72 -20.29
C GLN A 11 -12.62 3.20 -19.73
N ASN A 12 -12.87 1.88 -19.81
CA ASN A 12 -14.05 1.22 -19.24
C ASN A 12 -14.13 1.30 -17.70
N ASN A 13 -12.99 1.26 -17.00
CA ASN A 13 -12.96 1.40 -15.54
C ASN A 13 -13.21 2.83 -15.11
N TYR A 14 -12.80 3.79 -15.93
CA TYR A 14 -13.05 5.20 -15.78
C TYR A 14 -14.55 5.54 -15.85
N GLU A 15 -15.23 5.05 -16.89
CA GLU A 15 -16.66 5.27 -17.08
C GLU A 15 -17.51 4.70 -15.95
N ARG A 16 -17.08 3.56 -15.38
CA ARG A 16 -17.74 2.97 -14.21
C ARG A 16 -17.62 3.84 -12.96
N ILE A 17 -16.43 4.41 -12.68
CA ILE A 17 -16.22 5.29 -11.53
C ILE A 17 -16.98 6.61 -11.72
N ALA A 18 -16.99 7.16 -12.93
CA ALA A 18 -17.69 8.40 -13.24
C ALA A 18 -19.23 8.28 -13.21
N GLY A 19 -19.76 7.08 -13.46
CA GLY A 19 -21.20 6.80 -13.48
C GLY A 19 -21.80 6.40 -12.14
N GLU A 20 -20.98 6.11 -11.10
CA GLU A 20 -21.48 5.80 -9.75
C GLU A 20 -21.60 7.10 -8.93
N GLU A 21 -22.79 7.34 -8.35
CA GLU A 21 -22.97 8.33 -7.29
C GLU A 21 -22.38 7.75 -5.99
N PHE A 22 -21.23 8.26 -5.58
CA PHE A 22 -20.62 7.87 -4.31
C PHE A 22 -21.17 8.77 -3.20
N GLU A 23 -22.05 8.20 -2.38
CA GLU A 23 -22.57 8.86 -1.17
C GLU A 23 -21.46 9.07 -0.12
N ASP A 24 -20.35 8.30 -0.23
CA ASP A 24 -19.26 8.29 0.73
C ASP A 24 -17.91 8.07 0.04
N ILE A 25 -16.94 8.85 0.45
CA ILE A 25 -15.56 8.84 -0.09
C ILE A 25 -14.85 7.52 0.16
N HIS A 26 -15.14 6.81 1.26
CA HIS A 26 -14.55 5.50 1.53
C HIS A 26 -14.97 4.46 0.50
N ASN A 27 -16.21 4.55 0.01
CA ASN A 27 -16.73 3.70 -1.06
C ASN A 27 -16.04 4.02 -2.41
N LEU A 28 -15.76 5.29 -2.67
CA LEU A 28 -14.99 5.71 -3.82
C LEU A 28 -13.56 5.15 -3.76
N PHE A 29 -12.86 5.31 -2.64
CA PHE A 29 -11.51 4.76 -2.47
C PHE A 29 -11.47 3.24 -2.57
N ALA A 30 -12.47 2.57 -2.00
CA ALA A 30 -12.58 1.12 -2.10
C ALA A 30 -12.70 0.65 -3.56
N GLU A 31 -13.48 1.34 -4.40
CA GLU A 31 -13.61 1.00 -5.82
C GLU A 31 -12.33 1.31 -6.59
N ILE A 32 -11.72 2.47 -6.36
CA ILE A 32 -10.47 2.85 -7.03
C ILE A 32 -9.34 1.87 -6.69
N LEU A 33 -9.15 1.57 -5.40
CA LEU A 33 -8.12 0.61 -4.98
C LEU A 33 -8.41 -0.78 -5.52
N TYR A 34 -9.67 -1.21 -5.54
CA TYR A 34 -10.06 -2.49 -6.14
C TYR A 34 -9.65 -2.56 -7.62
N LEU A 35 -9.98 -1.55 -8.41
CA LEU A 35 -9.68 -1.52 -9.84
C LEU A 35 -8.18 -1.41 -10.11
N GLY A 36 -7.49 -0.53 -9.38
CA GLY A 36 -6.04 -0.34 -9.53
C GLY A 36 -5.24 -1.57 -9.14
N ILE A 37 -5.55 -2.18 -8.00
CA ILE A 37 -4.90 -3.41 -7.55
C ILE A 37 -5.22 -4.59 -8.48
N SER A 38 -6.46 -4.70 -8.96
CA SER A 38 -6.84 -5.74 -9.94
C SER A 38 -6.04 -5.62 -11.24
N CYS A 39 -5.75 -4.39 -11.67
CA CYS A 39 -4.89 -4.13 -12.83
C CYS A 39 -3.45 -4.59 -12.55
N GLN A 40 -2.90 -4.26 -11.37
CA GLN A 40 -1.55 -4.71 -10.96
C GLN A 40 -1.46 -6.23 -10.86
N LEU A 41 -2.47 -6.89 -10.32
CA LEU A 41 -2.49 -8.36 -10.24
C LEU A 41 -2.45 -9.03 -11.63
N LYS A 42 -3.09 -8.44 -12.63
CA LYS A 42 -3.03 -8.95 -14.02
C LYS A 42 -1.65 -8.78 -14.64
N GLN A 43 -0.92 -7.73 -14.29
CA GLN A 43 0.43 -7.47 -14.76
C GLN A 43 1.50 -8.22 -13.95
N GLY A 44 1.14 -8.72 -12.77
CA GLY A 44 2.01 -9.21 -11.72
C GLY A 44 2.32 -8.11 -10.71
N LEU A 45 2.34 -8.46 -9.42
CA LEU A 45 2.73 -7.54 -8.36
C LEU A 45 4.18 -7.10 -8.52
N HIS A 46 4.45 -5.85 -8.16
CA HIS A 46 5.82 -5.33 -8.19
C HIS A 46 6.75 -6.17 -7.32
N LYS A 47 7.89 -6.55 -7.89
CA LYS A 47 8.97 -7.24 -7.18
C LYS A 47 10.14 -6.30 -7.01
N ALA A 48 10.74 -6.33 -5.84
CA ALA A 48 11.93 -5.57 -5.53
C ALA A 48 12.93 -6.45 -4.77
N TYR A 49 14.20 -6.10 -4.86
CA TYR A 49 15.21 -6.70 -4.00
C TYR A 49 15.02 -6.18 -2.57
N VAL A 50 14.77 -7.12 -1.66
CA VAL A 50 14.59 -6.85 -0.23
C VAL A 50 15.79 -7.45 0.51
N LEU A 51 16.51 -6.59 1.22
CA LEU A 51 17.63 -7.03 2.04
C LEU A 51 17.08 -7.75 3.29
N HIS A 52 17.55 -8.97 3.48
CA HIS A 52 17.27 -9.77 4.66
C HIS A 52 18.55 -9.93 5.48
N GLU A 53 18.39 -9.82 6.80
CA GLU A 53 19.43 -10.16 7.76
C GLU A 53 18.87 -11.25 8.68
N GLU A 54 19.38 -12.47 8.54
CA GLU A 54 18.85 -13.64 9.25
C GLU A 54 19.94 -14.50 9.85
N VAL A 55 19.61 -15.17 10.95
CA VAL A 55 20.48 -16.13 11.62
C VAL A 55 20.15 -17.53 11.12
N LEU A 56 21.01 -18.07 10.25
CA LEU A 56 20.80 -19.31 9.53
C LEU A 56 21.81 -20.40 9.94
N PRO A 57 21.46 -21.69 9.79
CA PRO A 57 22.39 -22.80 10.03
C PRO A 57 23.44 -22.94 8.92
N THR A 58 23.18 -22.39 7.73
CA THR A 58 24.03 -22.46 6.54
C THR A 58 24.27 -21.07 5.98
N LEU A 59 25.39 -20.88 5.28
CA LEU A 59 25.73 -19.62 4.63
C LEU A 59 24.75 -19.33 3.48
N LYS A 60 24.14 -18.13 3.51
CA LYS A 60 23.35 -17.58 2.42
C LYS A 60 23.74 -16.12 2.19
N GLY A 61 24.18 -15.80 0.99
CA GLY A 61 24.64 -14.44 0.67
C GLY A 61 25.94 -14.07 1.37
N LYS A 62 25.97 -12.88 1.97
CA LYS A 62 27.13 -12.30 2.66
C LYS A 62 27.09 -12.60 4.15
N LEU A 63 28.22 -13.00 4.73
CA LEU A 63 28.33 -13.24 6.16
C LEU A 63 28.53 -11.92 6.92
N ASN A 64 27.66 -11.65 7.89
CA ASN A 64 27.85 -10.60 8.87
C ASN A 64 28.76 -11.14 10.00
N MET A 65 30.07 -10.88 9.87
CA MET A 65 31.07 -11.41 10.82
C MET A 65 30.84 -10.96 12.27
N PRO A 66 30.60 -9.65 12.57
CA PRO A 66 30.37 -9.20 13.95
C PRO A 66 29.14 -9.86 14.59
N ALA A 67 28.05 -10.00 13.86
CA ALA A 67 26.83 -10.64 14.37
C ALA A 67 27.02 -12.17 14.53
N THR A 68 27.69 -12.83 13.59
CA THR A 68 28.03 -14.25 13.67
C THR A 68 28.95 -14.55 14.87
N PHE A 69 29.89 -13.67 15.18
CA PHE A 69 30.76 -13.83 16.34
C PHE A 69 29.96 -13.81 17.66
N LYS A 70 28.93 -12.97 17.77
CA LYS A 70 28.03 -12.93 18.94
C LYS A 70 27.28 -14.26 19.11
N GLU A 71 26.81 -14.86 18.03
CA GLU A 71 26.14 -16.17 18.06
C GLU A 71 27.11 -17.29 18.48
N ARG A 72 28.37 -17.23 18.04
CA ARG A 72 29.42 -18.18 18.45
C ARG A 72 29.78 -18.06 19.93
N ILE A 73 29.92 -16.84 20.47
CA ILE A 73 30.13 -16.61 21.89
C ILE A 73 28.96 -17.17 22.72
N ALA A 74 27.73 -17.10 22.19
CA ALA A 74 26.55 -17.68 22.80
C ALA A 74 26.43 -19.22 22.62
N HIS A 75 27.51 -19.88 22.13
CA HIS A 75 27.56 -21.32 21.82
C HIS A 75 26.48 -21.80 20.83
N ARG A 76 26.02 -20.93 19.93
CA ARG A 76 25.10 -21.27 18.86
C ARG A 76 25.86 -21.48 17.55
N ALA A 77 25.71 -22.64 16.95
CA ALA A 77 26.33 -22.97 15.65
C ALA A 77 25.48 -22.37 14.50
N LYS A 78 25.32 -21.04 14.50
CA LYS A 78 24.54 -20.30 13.51
C LYS A 78 25.36 -19.17 12.89
N LEU A 79 25.01 -18.81 11.67
CA LEU A 79 25.64 -17.76 10.88
C LEU A 79 24.66 -16.62 10.67
N CYS A 80 25.08 -15.39 10.91
CA CYS A 80 24.30 -14.21 10.57
C CYS A 80 24.58 -13.83 9.12
N CYS A 81 23.57 -13.95 8.27
CA CYS A 81 23.69 -13.80 6.82
C CYS A 81 22.89 -12.60 6.33
N GLU A 82 23.48 -11.80 5.46
CA GLU A 82 22.84 -10.72 4.71
C GLU A 82 22.66 -11.18 3.27
N TYR A 83 21.44 -11.17 2.76
CA TYR A 83 21.15 -11.53 1.37
C TYR A 83 19.97 -10.76 0.82
N ASP A 84 19.98 -10.53 -0.48
CA ASP A 84 18.85 -9.93 -1.18
C ASP A 84 17.93 -11.02 -1.71
N ASP A 85 16.63 -10.82 -1.54
CA ASP A 85 15.58 -11.65 -2.13
C ASP A 85 14.70 -10.81 -3.04
N PHE A 86 14.44 -11.31 -4.25
CA PHE A 86 13.56 -10.65 -5.22
C PHE A 86 12.12 -11.02 -4.93
N SER A 87 11.48 -10.20 -4.10
CA SER A 87 10.22 -10.53 -3.44
C SER A 87 9.10 -9.55 -3.77
N GLU A 88 7.87 -10.08 -3.78
CA GLU A 88 6.65 -9.27 -3.78
C GLU A 88 6.37 -8.67 -2.39
N ASN A 89 6.97 -9.21 -1.32
CA ASN A 89 6.85 -8.67 0.03
C ASN A 89 7.76 -7.45 0.21
N ASN A 90 7.42 -6.37 -0.48
CA ASN A 90 8.14 -5.10 -0.47
C ASN A 90 7.20 -3.95 -0.10
N ILE A 91 7.76 -2.78 0.18
CA ILE A 91 7.02 -1.61 0.67
C ILE A 91 5.87 -1.20 -0.26
N PHE A 92 6.01 -1.39 -1.58
CA PHE A 92 4.97 -1.04 -2.55
C PHE A 92 3.69 -1.83 -2.30
N ASN A 93 3.81 -3.14 -2.19
CA ASN A 93 2.66 -4.02 -2.00
C ASN A 93 2.17 -4.02 -0.54
N GLN A 94 3.07 -3.82 0.44
CA GLN A 94 2.72 -3.70 1.85
C GLN A 94 1.80 -2.51 2.12
N ILE A 95 2.06 -1.35 1.50
CA ILE A 95 1.21 -0.16 1.61
C ILE A 95 -0.20 -0.46 1.08
N LEU A 96 -0.30 -1.08 -0.10
CA LEU A 96 -1.59 -1.44 -0.69
C LEU A 96 -2.37 -2.42 0.20
N LYS A 97 -1.68 -3.46 0.71
CA LYS A 97 -2.29 -4.40 1.65
C LYS A 97 -2.84 -3.70 2.90
N THR A 98 -2.04 -2.83 3.49
CA THR A 98 -2.43 -2.07 4.69
C THR A 98 -3.66 -1.20 4.42
N ALA A 99 -3.71 -0.49 3.28
CA ALA A 99 -4.84 0.35 2.90
C ALA A 99 -6.12 -0.47 2.67
N VAL A 100 -6.01 -1.63 2.01
CA VAL A 100 -7.16 -2.53 1.83
C VAL A 100 -7.66 -3.05 3.18
N GLN A 101 -6.78 -3.45 4.09
CA GLN A 101 -7.18 -3.88 5.44
C GLN A 101 -7.90 -2.76 6.21
N TYR A 102 -7.40 -1.53 6.11
CA TYR A 102 -8.08 -0.38 6.71
C TYR A 102 -9.51 -0.22 6.19
N LEU A 103 -9.72 -0.26 4.87
CA LEU A 103 -11.05 -0.17 4.27
C LEU A 103 -11.96 -1.35 4.66
N LEU A 104 -11.41 -2.54 4.84
CA LEU A 104 -12.17 -3.71 5.30
C LEU A 104 -12.69 -3.57 6.74
N THR A 105 -11.97 -2.84 7.60
CA THR A 105 -12.40 -2.57 8.98
C THR A 105 -13.36 -1.39 9.09
N ASN A 106 -13.39 -0.52 8.08
CA ASN A 106 -14.25 0.66 8.08
C ASN A 106 -15.72 0.26 7.84
N LYS A 107 -16.63 0.71 8.74
CA LYS A 107 -18.07 0.40 8.68
C LYS A 107 -18.81 1.10 7.54
N GLU A 108 -18.28 2.22 7.05
CA GLU A 108 -18.88 3.03 5.98
C GLU A 108 -18.75 2.39 4.60
N VAL A 109 -17.82 1.44 4.43
CA VAL A 109 -17.64 0.71 3.17
C VAL A 109 -18.78 -0.28 2.97
N LYS A 110 -19.52 -0.16 1.85
CA LYS A 110 -20.63 -1.04 1.46
C LYS A 110 -20.17 -2.50 1.37
N ASN A 111 -21.02 -3.44 1.76
CA ASN A 111 -20.68 -4.86 1.81
C ASN A 111 -20.23 -5.44 0.46
N GLU A 112 -20.81 -4.97 -0.63
CA GLU A 112 -20.39 -5.39 -1.99
C GLU A 112 -18.94 -5.06 -2.25
N LYS A 113 -18.52 -3.79 -2.00
CA LYS A 113 -17.14 -3.33 -2.20
C LYS A 113 -16.18 -4.03 -1.24
N ARG A 114 -16.62 -4.24 0.00
CA ARG A 114 -15.86 -5.02 1.00
C ARG A 114 -15.59 -6.45 0.55
N ASN A 115 -16.56 -7.12 -0.06
CA ASN A 115 -16.38 -8.48 -0.60
C ASN A 115 -15.40 -8.49 -1.78
N LYS A 116 -15.46 -7.51 -2.68
CA LYS A 116 -14.48 -7.33 -3.76
C LYS A 116 -13.05 -7.20 -3.20
N LEU A 117 -12.87 -6.35 -2.18
CA LEU A 117 -11.57 -6.15 -1.52
C LEU A 117 -11.07 -7.42 -0.80
N ARG A 118 -11.97 -8.18 -0.13
CA ARG A 118 -11.60 -9.47 0.49
C ARG A 118 -11.04 -10.46 -0.53
N ASN A 119 -11.64 -10.53 -1.71
CA ASN A 119 -11.14 -11.42 -2.77
C ASN A 119 -9.74 -11.02 -3.23
N LEU A 120 -9.42 -9.72 -3.27
CA LEU A 120 -8.05 -9.27 -3.56
C LEU A 120 -7.05 -9.71 -2.50
N MET A 121 -7.45 -9.76 -1.23
CA MET A 121 -6.55 -10.12 -0.13
C MET A 121 -6.02 -11.56 -0.24
N LEU A 122 -6.68 -12.44 -0.98
CA LEU A 122 -6.19 -13.79 -1.25
C LEU A 122 -4.86 -13.78 -2.01
N PHE A 123 -4.62 -12.78 -2.84
CA PHE A 123 -3.37 -12.61 -3.61
C PHE A 123 -2.24 -11.96 -2.80
N PHE A 124 -2.56 -11.43 -1.60
CA PHE A 124 -1.60 -10.77 -0.72
C PHE A 124 -1.16 -11.63 0.48
N GLN A 125 -1.37 -12.95 0.44
CA GLN A 125 -1.07 -13.83 1.58
C GLN A 125 0.40 -13.81 1.99
N GLY A 126 1.33 -13.77 1.03
CA GLY A 126 2.77 -13.72 1.25
C GLY A 126 3.34 -12.31 1.50
N ILE A 127 2.50 -11.28 1.62
CA ILE A 127 2.91 -9.90 1.79
C ILE A 127 2.57 -9.48 3.22
N ASP A 128 3.49 -8.83 3.91
CA ASP A 128 3.28 -8.30 5.25
C ASP A 128 2.50 -6.99 5.23
N THR A 129 2.00 -6.57 6.39
CA THR A 129 1.45 -5.23 6.59
C THR A 129 2.49 -4.33 7.20
N VAL A 130 2.44 -3.05 6.88
CA VAL A 130 3.32 -2.03 7.45
C VAL A 130 2.51 -1.07 8.32
N PRO A 131 2.95 -0.80 9.58
CA PRO A 131 2.32 0.24 10.38
C PRO A 131 2.41 1.60 9.68
N VAL A 132 1.29 2.33 9.63
CA VAL A 132 1.19 3.61 8.87
C VAL A 132 2.28 4.59 9.30
N GLN A 133 2.61 4.65 10.60
CA GLN A 133 3.61 5.55 11.16
C GLN A 133 5.05 5.21 10.71
N GLN A 134 5.29 3.99 10.25
CA GLN A 134 6.60 3.53 9.78
C GLN A 134 6.81 3.76 8.29
N ILE A 135 5.77 4.16 7.56
CA ILE A 135 5.87 4.41 6.11
C ILE A 135 6.65 5.70 5.88
N ARG A 136 7.85 5.56 5.34
CA ARG A 136 8.70 6.70 4.94
C ARG A 136 8.41 7.07 3.49
N TRP A 137 7.37 7.84 3.25
CA TRP A 137 6.92 8.23 1.91
C TRP A 137 8.02 8.88 1.06
N SER A 138 8.87 9.69 1.67
CA SER A 138 10.00 10.36 0.97
C SER A 138 11.10 9.41 0.53
N ALA A 139 11.17 8.20 1.07
CA ALA A 139 12.16 7.19 0.72
C ALA A 139 11.73 6.32 -0.47
N ILE A 140 10.42 6.32 -0.80
CA ILE A 140 9.89 5.53 -1.91
C ILE A 140 10.25 6.23 -3.23
N ARG A 141 10.97 5.51 -4.11
CA ARG A 141 11.32 5.99 -5.44
C ARG A 141 10.39 5.36 -6.45
N TYR A 142 9.76 6.20 -7.26
CA TYR A 142 8.89 5.77 -8.35
C TYR A 142 9.61 6.00 -9.68
N ASP A 143 9.45 5.07 -10.59
CA ASP A 143 9.91 5.13 -11.95
C ASP A 143 8.72 4.97 -12.92
N GLN A 144 9.01 4.87 -14.21
CA GLN A 144 7.97 4.72 -15.23
C GLN A 144 7.17 3.42 -15.07
N SER A 145 7.79 2.34 -14.57
CA SER A 145 7.15 1.03 -14.36
C SER A 145 6.26 1.01 -13.12
N THR A 146 6.55 1.88 -12.14
CA THR A 146 5.82 1.98 -10.86
C THR A 146 4.86 3.17 -10.79
N ARG A 147 4.58 3.81 -11.94
CA ARG A 147 3.70 4.99 -12.02
C ARG A 147 2.30 4.72 -11.46
N THR A 148 1.70 3.57 -11.76
CA THR A 148 0.40 3.18 -11.19
C THR A 148 0.46 3.02 -9.68
N TYR A 149 1.57 2.49 -9.14
CA TYR A 149 1.80 2.44 -7.70
C TYR A 149 1.89 3.84 -7.08
N HIS A 150 2.55 4.78 -7.73
CA HIS A 150 2.61 6.17 -7.26
C HIS A 150 1.21 6.75 -7.07
N MET A 151 0.33 6.55 -8.07
CA MET A 151 -1.07 6.94 -7.99
C MET A 151 -1.79 6.29 -6.81
N LEU A 152 -1.73 4.96 -6.71
CA LEU A 152 -2.42 4.21 -5.65
C LEU A 152 -1.89 4.58 -4.26
N HIS A 153 -0.58 4.79 -4.13
CA HIS A 153 0.04 5.22 -2.87
C HIS A 153 -0.37 6.62 -2.46
N SER A 154 -0.57 7.55 -3.41
CA SER A 154 -1.10 8.88 -3.11
C SER A 154 -2.50 8.81 -2.49
N LEU A 155 -3.34 7.88 -2.97
CA LEU A 155 -4.65 7.60 -2.36
C LEU A 155 -4.50 6.98 -0.97
N CYS A 156 -3.58 6.01 -0.81
CA CYS A 156 -3.32 5.39 0.48
C CYS A 156 -2.82 6.41 1.52
N MET A 157 -1.91 7.30 1.12
CA MET A 157 -1.41 8.38 1.97
C MET A 157 -2.55 9.27 2.47
N PHE A 158 -3.43 9.70 1.56
CA PHE A 158 -4.59 10.51 1.93
C PHE A 158 -5.55 9.76 2.87
N LEU A 159 -5.79 8.48 2.63
CA LEU A 159 -6.62 7.62 3.48
C LEU A 159 -6.05 7.51 4.90
N PHE A 160 -4.73 7.38 5.02
CA PHE A 160 -4.04 7.25 6.30
C PHE A 160 -3.94 8.57 7.06
N ASP A 161 -3.72 9.70 6.38
CA ASP A 161 -3.69 11.03 7.01
C ASP A 161 -5.03 11.33 7.70
N ASN A 162 -6.13 10.99 7.06
CA ASN A 162 -7.46 11.17 7.65
C ASN A 162 -7.72 10.23 8.84
N GLN A 163 -7.17 9.01 8.82
CA GLN A 163 -7.22 8.10 9.96
C GLN A 163 -6.50 8.68 11.18
N LEU A 164 -5.31 9.21 11.00
CA LEU A 164 -4.49 9.77 12.09
C LEU A 164 -5.19 10.97 12.73
N LEU A 165 -5.81 11.84 11.96
CA LEU A 165 -6.57 12.99 12.45
C LEU A 165 -7.79 12.57 13.27
N SER A 166 -8.53 11.54 12.85
CA SER A 166 -9.70 11.02 13.58
C SER A 166 -9.33 10.37 14.91
N THR A 167 -8.17 9.75 14.99
CA THR A 167 -7.68 9.07 16.22
C THR A 167 -7.15 10.05 17.26
N GLN A 168 -6.55 11.18 16.85
CA GLN A 168 -6.00 12.18 17.76
C GLN A 168 -7.08 13.05 18.43
N SER A 169 -8.23 13.24 17.81
CA SER A 169 -9.28 14.12 18.33
C SER A 169 -10.21 13.48 19.38
N GLY A 170 -10.03 12.19 19.74
CA GLY A 170 -10.78 11.53 20.83
C GLY A 170 -12.29 11.40 20.66
N HIS A 171 -12.87 12.03 19.64
CA HIS A 171 -14.25 11.88 19.21
C HIS A 171 -14.28 11.20 17.85
N VAL A 172 -14.88 10.00 17.81
CA VAL A 172 -15.21 9.30 16.57
C VAL A 172 -16.34 10.08 15.88
N LYS A 173 -15.99 11.24 15.30
CA LYS A 173 -16.79 11.81 14.22
C LYS A 173 -16.29 11.16 12.95
N ALA A 174 -17.19 10.57 12.18
CA ALA A 174 -16.91 10.18 10.80
C ALA A 174 -16.15 11.36 10.14
N PRO A 175 -14.99 11.13 9.52
CA PRO A 175 -14.24 12.21 8.91
C PRO A 175 -15.09 12.79 7.77
N MET A 176 -15.76 13.90 8.04
CA MET A 176 -16.39 14.70 6.98
C MET A 176 -15.25 15.31 6.19
N PHE A 177 -14.97 14.73 5.05
CA PHE A 177 -14.05 15.32 4.10
C PHE A 177 -14.59 16.67 3.66
N SER A 178 -13.88 17.72 4.01
CA SER A 178 -14.26 19.06 3.56
C SER A 178 -13.93 19.20 2.06
N ASP A 179 -14.69 20.06 1.36
CA ASP A 179 -14.42 20.39 -0.05
C ASP A 179 -12.96 20.86 -0.27
N SER A 180 -12.36 21.50 0.74
CA SER A 180 -10.97 21.92 0.73
C SER A 180 -10.00 20.74 0.75
N GLN A 181 -10.30 19.67 1.47
CA GLN A 181 -9.49 18.44 1.50
C GLN A 181 -9.62 17.67 0.18
N MET A 182 -10.81 17.64 -0.40
CA MET A 182 -11.04 17.08 -1.75
C MET A 182 -10.28 17.86 -2.82
N ASN A 183 -10.27 19.19 -2.74
CA ASN A 183 -9.51 20.03 -3.66
C ASN A 183 -8.00 19.87 -3.49
N MET A 184 -7.50 19.71 -2.26
CA MET A 184 -6.09 19.45 -1.98
C MET A 184 -5.65 18.07 -2.50
N LEU A 185 -6.49 17.05 -2.33
CA LEU A 185 -6.29 15.73 -2.93
C LEU A 185 -6.19 15.86 -4.45
N PHE A 186 -7.11 16.59 -5.04
CA PHE A 186 -7.14 16.82 -6.49
C PHE A 186 -5.89 17.56 -6.97
N GLN A 187 -5.46 18.61 -6.28
CA GLN A 187 -4.24 19.34 -6.63
C GLN A 187 -2.99 18.47 -6.54
N ARG A 188 -2.81 17.70 -5.46
CA ARG A 188 -1.70 16.75 -5.34
C ARG A 188 -1.75 15.68 -6.42
N PHE A 189 -2.93 15.25 -6.79
CA PHE A 189 -3.15 14.27 -7.85
C PHE A 189 -2.77 14.81 -9.23
N VAL A 190 -3.19 16.04 -9.55
CA VAL A 190 -2.87 16.70 -10.83
C VAL A 190 -1.39 17.01 -10.93
N LEU A 191 -0.75 17.50 -9.83
CA LEU A 191 0.68 17.82 -9.79
C LEU A 191 1.60 16.59 -9.87
N ALA A 192 1.12 15.41 -9.47
CA ALA A 192 1.87 14.16 -9.60
C ALA A 192 1.86 13.61 -11.05
N TYR A 193 1.02 14.18 -11.92
CA TYR A 193 0.84 13.74 -13.33
C TYR A 193 1.39 14.72 -14.38
N HIS A 194 1.87 15.88 -13.97
CA HIS A 194 2.62 16.83 -14.80
C HIS A 194 4.10 16.80 -14.48
#